data_2fed1bfe8b7a0a650caa678f7b21275e
#
_entry.id   2fed1bfe8b7a0a650caa678f7b21275e
#
_cell.length_a   1.000
_cell.length_b   1.000
_cell.length_c   1.000
_cell.angle_alpha   90.00
_cell.angle_beta   90.00
_cell.angle_gamma   90.00
#
_symmetry.space_group_name_H-M   'P 1'
#
loop_
_entity.id
_entity.type
_entity.pdbx_description
1 polymer ?
#
loop_
_entity_poly.entity_id
_entity_poly.type
_entity_poly.pdbx_seq_one_letter_code
_entity_poly.pdbx_strand_id
1 'polypeptide(L)'
;MSGAPAISLVGATPLVRLHRLPPPGAQLWAKCEHWNLGGSMHDRVANAVITRLCASGVGAGATLVACHAGNLGLSLAVVGARRGYRCVLVVPGEISKKRLALLRAYRAEVLMAPPDEMRDVALTRAASPGGVFVDLGTDPAGHLGGVEIAREIVDALGPPAVVVVGVGTGQTARGVGAELADRAPGCRVVGVVRGPADDAADPLAGVIQGLSVAPDALPNISELRPVGARAAWQVARELSRREGILAGHSSGGVVAVALALLAEGAEGPVAAILADSGERHFAVNERFRSVP
;
A
#
# COMPACT_ATOMS: atom_id res chain seq x y z
N MET A 1 -21.38 8.04 26.62
CA MET A 1 -20.34 8.58 25.75
C MET A 1 -20.13 7.60 24.61
N SER A 2 -20.69 7.90 23.44
CA SER A 2 -20.49 7.09 22.23
C SER A 2 -19.07 7.35 21.75
N GLY A 3 -18.13 6.48 22.17
CA GLY A 3 -16.79 6.51 21.61
C GLY A 3 -16.89 6.31 20.10
N ALA A 4 -16.28 7.19 19.33
CA ALA A 4 -16.12 6.99 17.89
C ALA A 4 -15.57 5.58 17.66
N PRO A 5 -16.12 4.82 16.71
CA PRO A 5 -15.68 3.46 16.50
C PRO A 5 -14.17 3.48 16.19
N ALA A 6 -13.45 2.59 16.82
CA ALA A 6 -11.98 2.51 16.72
C ALA A 6 -11.42 2.33 15.29
N ILE A 7 -12.27 2.14 14.33
CA ILE A 7 -12.01 2.13 12.88
C ILE A 7 -11.68 3.53 12.34
N SER A 8 -11.97 4.60 13.09
CA SER A 8 -11.54 5.95 12.72
C SER A 8 -10.01 6.13 12.67
N LEU A 9 -9.24 5.11 13.08
CA LEU A 9 -7.78 5.08 12.93
C LEU A 9 -7.30 4.51 11.57
N VAL A 10 -8.22 4.05 10.72
CA VAL A 10 -7.97 3.69 9.33
C VAL A 10 -8.67 4.74 8.47
N GLY A 11 -7.93 5.39 7.61
CA GLY A 11 -8.43 6.51 6.81
C GLY A 11 -8.19 7.88 7.46
N ALA A 12 -8.76 8.93 6.87
CA ALA A 12 -8.53 10.32 7.24
C ALA A 12 -7.05 10.67 7.38
N THR A 13 -6.22 10.12 6.49
CA THR A 13 -4.76 10.33 6.52
C THR A 13 -4.39 11.71 5.99
N PRO A 14 -3.27 12.30 6.48
CA PRO A 14 -2.85 13.63 6.04
C PRO A 14 -2.62 13.72 4.53
N LEU A 15 -3.00 14.85 3.96
CA LEU A 15 -2.62 15.28 2.61
C LEU A 15 -1.71 16.51 2.75
N VAL A 16 -0.43 16.35 2.43
CA VAL A 16 0.63 17.32 2.71
C VAL A 16 1.18 17.89 1.41
N ARG A 17 1.25 19.21 1.28
CA ARG A 17 1.91 19.85 0.14
C ARG A 17 3.43 19.72 0.27
N LEU A 18 4.08 19.24 -0.79
CA LEU A 18 5.54 19.22 -0.90
C LEU A 18 6.04 20.56 -1.42
N HIS A 19 7.11 21.09 -0.80
CA HIS A 19 7.58 22.44 -1.10
C HIS A 19 9.01 22.49 -1.64
N ARG A 20 9.81 21.47 -1.32
CA ARG A 20 11.26 21.48 -1.58
C ARG A 20 11.70 20.54 -2.69
N LEU A 21 10.87 19.54 -3.00
CA LEU A 21 11.14 18.58 -4.07
C LEU A 21 10.62 19.06 -5.43
N PRO A 22 9.37 19.54 -5.53
CA PRO A 22 8.82 19.93 -6.83
C PRO A 22 9.48 21.22 -7.36
N PRO A 23 9.42 21.46 -8.69
CA PRO A 23 9.82 22.73 -9.28
C PRO A 23 9.06 23.92 -8.68
N PRO A 24 9.64 25.13 -8.69
CA PRO A 24 8.95 26.33 -8.22
C PRO A 24 7.60 26.54 -8.90
N GLY A 25 6.56 26.82 -8.11
CA GLY A 25 5.20 27.04 -8.61
C GLY A 25 4.38 25.75 -8.79
N ALA A 26 4.99 24.58 -8.89
CA ALA A 26 4.26 23.31 -9.02
C ALA A 26 3.49 22.96 -7.74
N GLN A 27 2.36 22.28 -7.95
CA GLN A 27 1.48 21.83 -6.86
C GLN A 27 1.55 20.30 -6.73
N LEU A 28 2.51 19.82 -5.93
CA LEU A 28 2.64 18.39 -5.60
C LEU A 28 2.20 18.14 -4.17
N TRP A 29 1.28 17.18 -4.01
CA TRP A 29 0.71 16.79 -2.72
C TRP A 29 1.00 15.32 -2.43
N ALA A 30 1.32 15.01 -1.19
CA ALA A 30 1.56 13.67 -0.70
C ALA A 30 0.40 13.18 0.17
N LYS A 31 -0.32 12.14 -0.25
CA LYS A 31 -1.32 11.45 0.57
C LYS A 31 -0.61 10.43 1.44
N CYS A 32 -0.47 10.72 2.72
CA CYS A 32 0.41 10.01 3.66
C CYS A 32 -0.27 8.78 4.27
N GLU A 33 -0.41 7.70 3.49
CA GLU A 33 -1.09 6.48 3.93
C GLU A 33 -0.35 5.67 5.02
N HIS A 34 0.89 6.01 5.29
CA HIS A 34 1.64 5.45 6.44
C HIS A 34 1.12 5.93 7.81
N TRP A 35 0.19 6.86 7.85
CA TRP A 35 -0.50 7.30 9.07
C TRP A 35 -1.70 6.43 9.45
N ASN A 36 -2.07 5.44 8.63
CA ASN A 36 -3.03 4.43 9.04
C ASN A 36 -2.53 3.63 10.25
N LEU A 37 -3.43 3.02 11.00
CA LEU A 37 -3.19 2.28 12.25
C LEU A 37 -2.02 1.29 12.17
N GLY A 38 -1.98 0.47 11.14
CA GLY A 38 -0.91 -0.49 10.87
C GLY A 38 0.21 0.09 10.01
N GLY A 39 0.18 1.39 9.66
CA GLY A 39 1.23 2.13 8.97
C GLY A 39 1.28 1.89 7.46
N SER A 40 0.18 1.55 6.80
CA SER A 40 0.13 1.46 5.34
C SER A 40 -1.28 1.61 4.76
N MET A 41 -1.36 1.93 3.46
CA MET A 41 -2.63 1.99 2.72
C MET A 41 -3.40 0.66 2.73
N HIS A 42 -2.71 -0.46 2.96
CA HIS A 42 -3.32 -1.78 2.98
C HIS A 42 -4.25 -1.99 4.19
N ASP A 43 -4.16 -1.16 5.21
CA ASP A 43 -5.10 -1.18 6.33
C ASP A 43 -6.53 -0.88 5.86
N ARG A 44 -6.67 -0.01 4.85
CA ARG A 44 -7.98 0.25 4.21
C ARG A 44 -8.50 -0.97 3.47
N VAL A 45 -7.62 -1.68 2.76
CA VAL A 45 -7.97 -2.93 2.07
C VAL A 45 -8.44 -3.97 3.09
N ALA A 46 -7.67 -4.19 4.16
CA ALA A 46 -8.03 -5.14 5.21
C ALA A 46 -9.35 -4.75 5.90
N ASN A 47 -9.55 -3.45 6.17
CA ASN A 47 -10.77 -2.94 6.78
C ASN A 47 -12.00 -3.17 5.90
N ALA A 48 -11.92 -2.90 4.60
CA ALA A 48 -13.00 -3.12 3.64
C ALA A 48 -13.36 -4.62 3.54
N VAL A 49 -12.35 -5.48 3.43
CA VAL A 49 -12.54 -6.94 3.35
C VAL A 49 -13.16 -7.49 4.63
N ILE A 50 -12.66 -7.11 5.81
CA ILE A 50 -13.23 -7.54 7.09
C ILE A 50 -14.67 -7.01 7.26
N THR A 51 -14.95 -5.80 6.78
CA THR A 51 -16.32 -5.25 6.81
C THR A 51 -17.28 -6.08 5.96
N ARG A 52 -16.86 -6.49 4.75
CA ARG A 52 -17.63 -7.39 3.90
C ARG A 52 -17.85 -8.75 4.58
N LEU A 53 -16.80 -9.33 5.15
CA LEU A 53 -16.90 -10.62 5.87
C LEU A 53 -17.89 -10.54 7.04
N CYS A 54 -17.83 -9.46 7.83
CA CYS A 54 -18.78 -9.21 8.91
C CYS A 54 -20.22 -9.14 8.40
N ALA A 55 -20.46 -8.40 7.30
CA ALA A 55 -21.76 -8.33 6.67
C ALA A 55 -22.27 -9.67 6.11
N SER A 56 -21.34 -10.59 5.78
CA SER A 56 -21.66 -11.97 5.37
C SER A 56 -21.81 -12.95 6.54
N GLY A 57 -21.85 -12.46 7.79
CA GLY A 57 -22.07 -13.28 8.99
C GLY A 57 -20.81 -13.85 9.64
N VAL A 58 -19.61 -13.49 9.18
CA VAL A 58 -18.34 -13.87 9.83
C VAL A 58 -18.14 -12.97 11.06
N GLY A 59 -18.51 -13.48 12.23
CA GLY A 59 -18.46 -12.75 13.50
C GLY A 59 -17.06 -12.64 14.11
N ALA A 60 -16.92 -11.73 15.08
CA ALA A 60 -15.74 -11.67 15.94
C ALA A 60 -15.46 -13.03 16.61
N GLY A 61 -14.17 -13.34 16.81
CA GLY A 61 -13.73 -14.66 17.28
C GLY A 61 -13.42 -15.65 16.16
N ALA A 62 -13.88 -15.42 14.92
CA ALA A 62 -13.47 -16.23 13.78
C ALA A 62 -11.95 -16.09 13.52
N THR A 63 -11.38 -17.07 12.84
CA THR A 63 -9.96 -17.11 12.49
C THR A 63 -9.79 -16.75 11.00
N LEU A 64 -9.26 -15.59 10.72
CA LEU A 64 -8.92 -15.16 9.37
C LEU A 64 -7.56 -15.74 8.96
N VAL A 65 -7.52 -16.49 7.89
CA VAL A 65 -6.30 -17.16 7.40
C VAL A 65 -5.91 -16.59 6.05
N ALA A 66 -4.66 -16.13 5.90
CA ALA A 66 -4.18 -15.56 4.65
C ALA A 66 -2.74 -15.98 4.35
N CYS A 67 -2.35 -15.95 3.08
CA CYS A 67 -0.99 -16.22 2.62
C CYS A 67 -0.28 -14.94 2.15
N HIS A 68 -0.09 -13.98 3.05
CA HIS A 68 0.53 -12.69 2.76
C HIS A 68 1.61 -12.34 3.79
N ALA A 69 2.87 -12.25 3.35
CA ALA A 69 4.02 -11.90 4.21
C ALA A 69 4.27 -10.38 4.32
N GLY A 70 3.70 -9.59 3.41
CA GLY A 70 3.94 -8.15 3.26
C GLY A 70 3.04 -7.26 4.12
N ASN A 71 2.84 -6.04 3.67
CA ASN A 71 1.95 -5.09 4.33
C ASN A 71 0.50 -5.58 4.37
N LEU A 72 0.02 -6.32 3.36
CA LEU A 72 -1.32 -6.91 3.37
C LEU A 72 -1.52 -7.85 4.58
N GLY A 73 -0.59 -8.78 4.81
CA GLY A 73 -0.68 -9.69 5.97
C GLY A 73 -0.62 -8.94 7.30
N LEU A 74 0.28 -7.95 7.41
CA LEU A 74 0.34 -7.12 8.60
C LEU A 74 -0.95 -6.35 8.84
N SER A 75 -1.52 -5.75 7.80
CA SER A 75 -2.78 -5.02 7.88
C SER A 75 -3.95 -5.92 8.30
N LEU A 76 -3.99 -7.18 7.80
CA LEU A 76 -4.98 -8.15 8.27
C LEU A 76 -4.81 -8.45 9.76
N ALA A 77 -3.57 -8.62 10.24
CA ALA A 77 -3.30 -8.87 11.66
C ALA A 77 -3.71 -7.68 12.53
N VAL A 78 -3.36 -6.46 12.13
CA VAL A 78 -3.66 -5.21 12.87
C VAL A 78 -5.16 -4.96 12.95
N VAL A 79 -5.83 -4.90 11.79
CA VAL A 79 -7.26 -4.60 11.71
C VAL A 79 -8.08 -5.76 12.26
N GLY A 80 -7.66 -7.01 12.00
CA GLY A 80 -8.29 -8.20 12.55
C GLY A 80 -8.25 -8.21 14.08
N ALA A 81 -7.09 -8.01 14.69
CA ALA A 81 -6.93 -7.92 16.14
C ALA A 81 -7.84 -6.83 16.74
N ARG A 82 -7.89 -5.65 16.10
CA ARG A 82 -8.73 -4.54 16.54
C ARG A 82 -10.22 -4.85 16.49
N ARG A 83 -10.65 -5.68 15.52
CA ARG A 83 -12.05 -6.10 15.34
C ARG A 83 -12.39 -7.42 16.05
N GLY A 84 -11.49 -7.97 16.85
CA GLY A 84 -11.71 -9.17 17.64
C GLY A 84 -11.60 -10.49 16.86
N TYR A 85 -10.94 -10.50 15.70
CA TYR A 85 -10.62 -11.70 14.95
C TYR A 85 -9.27 -12.28 15.35
N ARG A 86 -9.13 -13.59 15.25
CA ARG A 86 -7.83 -14.26 15.26
C ARG A 86 -7.26 -14.24 13.85
N CYS A 87 -5.95 -14.07 13.70
CA CYS A 87 -5.29 -14.07 12.40
C CYS A 87 -4.23 -15.15 12.33
N VAL A 88 -4.24 -15.92 11.26
CA VAL A 88 -3.20 -16.87 10.89
C VAL A 88 -2.62 -16.46 9.57
N LEU A 89 -1.30 -16.27 9.53
CA LEU A 89 -0.59 -15.85 8.33
C LEU A 89 0.39 -16.94 7.91
N VAL A 90 0.20 -17.46 6.72
CA VAL A 90 1.15 -18.36 6.09
C VAL A 90 2.15 -17.52 5.31
N VAL A 91 3.43 -17.68 5.63
CA VAL A 91 4.52 -16.84 5.12
C VAL A 91 5.68 -17.71 4.62
N PRO A 92 6.53 -17.21 3.70
CA PRO A 92 7.71 -17.95 3.30
C PRO A 92 8.72 -18.07 4.45
N GLY A 93 9.52 -19.14 4.47
CA GLY A 93 10.50 -19.40 5.52
C GLY A 93 11.57 -18.31 5.70
N GLU A 94 11.79 -17.48 4.69
CA GLU A 94 12.79 -16.40 4.69
C GLU A 94 12.25 -15.05 5.24
N ILE A 95 11.14 -15.05 5.96
CA ILE A 95 10.61 -13.82 6.56
C ILE A 95 11.62 -13.22 7.55
N SER A 96 11.83 -11.90 7.51
CA SER A 96 12.77 -11.24 8.41
C SER A 96 12.32 -11.35 9.88
N LYS A 97 13.29 -11.51 10.80
CA LYS A 97 13.02 -11.57 12.26
C LYS A 97 12.21 -10.38 12.75
N LYS A 98 12.48 -9.18 12.22
CA LYS A 98 11.77 -7.94 12.56
C LYS A 98 10.28 -8.03 12.18
N ARG A 99 9.99 -8.52 10.98
CA ARG A 99 8.61 -8.69 10.50
C ARG A 99 7.87 -9.76 11.29
N LEU A 100 8.53 -10.89 11.56
CA LEU A 100 7.96 -11.96 12.38
C LEU A 100 7.61 -11.46 13.79
N ALA A 101 8.50 -10.69 14.42
CA ALA A 101 8.25 -10.09 15.74
C ALA A 101 7.04 -9.13 15.69
N LEU A 102 6.92 -8.33 14.64
CA LEU A 102 5.80 -7.41 14.46
C LEU A 102 4.45 -8.14 14.32
N LEU A 103 4.38 -9.19 13.51
CA LEU A 103 3.18 -10.02 13.37
C LEU A 103 2.77 -10.66 14.70
N ARG A 104 3.73 -11.19 15.45
CA ARG A 104 3.50 -11.78 16.78
C ARG A 104 3.03 -10.76 17.81
N ALA A 105 3.49 -9.51 17.73
CA ALA A 105 3.03 -8.43 18.61
C ALA A 105 1.51 -8.18 18.46
N TYR A 106 0.96 -8.38 17.26
CA TYR A 106 -0.49 -8.34 17.01
C TYR A 106 -1.18 -9.69 17.24
N ARG A 107 -0.49 -10.64 17.89
CA ARG A 107 -1.00 -11.99 18.21
C ARG A 107 -1.38 -12.81 16.97
N ALA A 108 -0.83 -12.52 15.80
CA ALA A 108 -1.00 -13.37 14.64
C ALA A 108 -0.22 -14.68 14.83
N GLU A 109 -0.89 -15.79 14.60
CA GLU A 109 -0.24 -17.09 14.42
C GLU A 109 0.48 -17.05 13.07
N VAL A 110 1.75 -17.46 13.04
CA VAL A 110 2.55 -17.45 11.81
C VAL A 110 2.97 -18.87 11.49
N LEU A 111 2.54 -19.35 10.34
CA LEU A 111 2.94 -20.64 9.77
C LEU A 111 3.94 -20.38 8.65
N MET A 112 4.99 -21.18 8.57
CA MET A 112 5.99 -21.10 7.52
C MET A 112 5.75 -22.21 6.50
N ALA A 113 5.76 -21.90 5.22
CA ALA A 113 5.64 -22.86 4.14
C ALA A 113 6.47 -22.42 2.93
N PRO A 114 6.87 -23.35 2.04
CA PRO A 114 7.42 -23.01 0.74
C PRO A 114 6.45 -22.12 -0.05
N PRO A 115 6.92 -21.18 -0.89
CA PRO A 115 6.06 -20.23 -1.61
C PRO A 115 4.94 -20.89 -2.43
N ASP A 116 5.22 -22.03 -3.05
CA ASP A 116 4.29 -22.83 -3.85
C ASP A 116 3.24 -23.56 -3.02
N GLU A 117 3.52 -23.86 -1.76
CA GLU A 117 2.61 -24.56 -0.84
C GLU A 117 1.80 -23.61 0.07
N MET A 118 2.17 -22.33 0.14
CA MET A 118 1.56 -21.38 1.09
C MET A 118 0.04 -21.32 1.00
N ARG A 119 -0.50 -21.36 -0.22
CA ARG A 119 -1.94 -21.30 -0.45
C ARG A 119 -2.67 -22.54 0.07
N ASP A 120 -2.13 -23.72 -0.17
CA ASP A 120 -2.72 -24.98 0.24
C ASP A 120 -2.67 -25.14 1.76
N VAL A 121 -1.56 -24.76 2.39
CA VAL A 121 -1.45 -24.69 3.86
C VAL A 121 -2.48 -23.71 4.44
N ALA A 122 -2.67 -22.55 3.83
CA ALA A 122 -3.67 -21.59 4.28
C ALA A 122 -5.11 -22.09 4.12
N LEU A 123 -5.44 -22.74 3.01
CA LEU A 123 -6.75 -23.33 2.79
C LEU A 123 -7.03 -24.48 3.77
N THR A 124 -6.05 -25.35 4.00
CA THR A 124 -6.14 -26.44 4.98
C THR A 124 -6.38 -25.87 6.39
N ARG A 125 -5.65 -24.82 6.77
CA ARG A 125 -5.83 -24.19 8.09
C ARG A 125 -7.19 -23.48 8.21
N ALA A 126 -7.70 -22.90 7.13
CA ALA A 126 -9.01 -22.24 7.08
C ALA A 126 -10.19 -23.24 7.15
N ALA A 127 -9.98 -24.48 6.77
CA ALA A 127 -11.01 -25.54 6.86
C ALA A 127 -11.33 -25.95 8.31
N SER A 128 -10.54 -25.53 9.31
CA SER A 128 -10.82 -25.76 10.73
C SER A 128 -12.07 -24.99 11.18
N PRO A 129 -12.81 -25.44 12.20
CA PRO A 129 -14.00 -24.76 12.70
C PRO A 129 -13.75 -23.28 13.01
N GLY A 130 -14.58 -22.41 12.43
CA GLY A 130 -14.44 -20.96 12.56
C GLY A 130 -13.32 -20.33 11.73
N GLY A 131 -12.65 -21.11 10.86
CA GLY A 131 -11.64 -20.61 9.92
C GLY A 131 -12.27 -20.01 8.67
N VAL A 132 -11.67 -18.95 8.15
CA VAL A 132 -12.06 -18.28 6.90
C VAL A 132 -10.79 -17.92 6.13
N PHE A 133 -10.66 -18.44 4.91
CA PHE A 133 -9.57 -18.02 4.02
C PHE A 133 -9.85 -16.62 3.48
N VAL A 134 -8.84 -15.75 3.53
CA VAL A 134 -8.92 -14.36 3.10
C VAL A 134 -7.79 -14.07 2.12
N ASP A 135 -8.14 -13.76 0.88
CA ASP A 135 -7.17 -13.29 -0.11
C ASP A 135 -7.36 -11.78 -0.34
N LEU A 136 -6.64 -10.97 0.41
CA LEU A 136 -6.72 -9.50 0.32
C LEU A 136 -6.32 -8.96 -1.07
N GLY A 137 -5.54 -9.72 -1.82
CA GLY A 137 -5.08 -9.32 -3.16
C GLY A 137 -6.17 -9.39 -4.23
N THR A 138 -7.14 -10.30 -4.05
CA THR A 138 -8.20 -10.58 -5.04
C THR A 138 -9.61 -10.38 -4.49
N ASP A 139 -9.78 -10.11 -3.20
CA ASP A 139 -11.11 -9.91 -2.60
C ASP A 139 -11.85 -8.75 -3.26
N PRO A 140 -13.12 -8.96 -3.67
CA PRO A 140 -13.88 -7.94 -4.40
C PRO A 140 -14.09 -6.64 -3.62
N ALA A 141 -14.01 -6.64 -2.29
CA ALA A 141 -14.12 -5.43 -1.48
C ALA A 141 -12.78 -4.66 -1.35
N GLY A 142 -11.66 -5.27 -1.72
CA GLY A 142 -10.33 -4.68 -1.51
C GLY A 142 -10.14 -3.32 -2.18
N HIS A 143 -10.78 -3.08 -3.33
CA HIS A 143 -10.70 -1.82 -4.07
C HIS A 143 -11.33 -0.64 -3.31
N LEU A 144 -12.27 -0.89 -2.38
CA LEU A 144 -12.93 0.17 -1.60
C LEU A 144 -11.94 1.01 -0.78
N GLY A 145 -10.80 0.43 -0.39
CA GLY A 145 -9.73 1.20 0.25
C GLY A 145 -9.16 2.29 -0.67
N GLY A 146 -9.06 2.03 -1.97
CA GLY A 146 -8.66 3.01 -2.97
C GLY A 146 -9.72 4.09 -3.22
N VAL A 147 -11.01 3.69 -3.22
CA VAL A 147 -12.16 4.61 -3.30
C VAL A 147 -12.09 5.65 -2.18
N GLU A 148 -11.86 5.21 -0.93
CA GLU A 148 -11.74 6.13 0.22
C GLU A 148 -10.56 7.11 0.06
N ILE A 149 -9.39 6.63 -0.41
CA ILE A 149 -8.21 7.48 -0.64
C ILE A 149 -8.53 8.58 -1.67
N ALA A 150 -9.12 8.22 -2.80
CA ALA A 150 -9.46 9.17 -3.86
C ALA A 150 -10.50 10.19 -3.39
N ARG A 151 -11.51 9.74 -2.64
CA ARG A 151 -12.52 10.60 -2.03
C ARG A 151 -11.89 11.66 -1.12
N GLU A 152 -11.01 11.24 -0.21
CA GLU A 152 -10.31 12.15 0.69
C GLU A 152 -9.42 13.16 -0.07
N ILE A 153 -8.80 12.75 -1.19
CA ILE A 153 -8.01 13.67 -2.03
C ILE A 153 -8.93 14.72 -2.67
N VAL A 154 -10.05 14.29 -3.28
CA VAL A 154 -11.00 15.22 -3.93
C VAL A 154 -11.66 16.14 -2.92
N ASP A 155 -12.02 15.64 -1.74
CA ASP A 155 -12.63 16.46 -0.68
C ASP A 155 -11.67 17.56 -0.16
N ALA A 156 -10.37 17.30 -0.16
CA ALA A 156 -9.36 18.23 0.34
C ALA A 156 -8.84 19.23 -0.71
N LEU A 157 -8.72 18.81 -1.98
CA LEU A 157 -8.10 19.62 -3.04
C LEU A 157 -9.09 20.14 -4.09
N GLY A 158 -10.32 19.61 -4.11
CA GLY A 158 -11.11 19.62 -5.33
C GLY A 158 -10.58 18.61 -6.36
N PRO A 159 -11.08 18.62 -7.61
CA PRO A 159 -10.60 17.73 -8.66
C PRO A 159 -9.11 17.93 -8.95
N PRO A 160 -8.24 16.94 -8.66
CA PRO A 160 -6.83 17.04 -9.02
C PRO A 160 -6.63 16.85 -10.53
N ALA A 161 -5.56 17.42 -11.08
CA ALA A 161 -5.20 17.19 -12.48
C ALA A 161 -4.62 15.78 -12.69
N VAL A 162 -3.82 15.31 -11.73
CA VAL A 162 -3.17 13.99 -11.78
C VAL A 162 -3.18 13.35 -10.40
N VAL A 163 -3.48 12.06 -10.34
CA VAL A 163 -3.22 11.22 -9.16
C VAL A 163 -2.24 10.11 -9.55
N VAL A 164 -1.15 9.98 -8.79
CA VAL A 164 -0.12 8.96 -9.00
C VAL A 164 -0.22 7.92 -7.90
N VAL A 165 -0.38 6.66 -8.28
CA VAL A 165 -0.59 5.53 -7.35
C VAL A 165 0.30 4.35 -7.68
N GLY A 166 0.92 3.73 -6.68
CA GLY A 166 1.68 2.50 -6.85
C GLY A 166 0.77 1.30 -7.12
N VAL A 167 1.17 0.45 -8.07
CA VAL A 167 0.42 -0.74 -8.47
C VAL A 167 1.13 -2.00 -7.98
N GLY A 168 0.61 -2.60 -6.90
CA GLY A 168 0.97 -3.94 -6.43
C GLY A 168 -0.07 -4.97 -6.89
N THR A 169 -1.01 -5.34 -6.03
CA THR A 169 -2.15 -6.21 -6.41
C THR A 169 -3.18 -5.54 -7.33
N GLY A 170 -3.09 -4.23 -7.50
CA GLY A 170 -4.04 -3.44 -8.29
C GLY A 170 -5.28 -2.98 -7.52
N GLN A 171 -5.55 -3.50 -6.32
CA GLN A 171 -6.77 -3.16 -5.57
C GLN A 171 -6.91 -1.66 -5.32
N THR A 172 -5.88 -1.02 -4.76
CA THR A 172 -5.90 0.43 -4.49
C THR A 172 -6.03 1.25 -5.78
N ALA A 173 -5.23 0.93 -6.80
CA ALA A 173 -5.27 1.64 -8.08
C ALA A 173 -6.64 1.53 -8.76
N ARG A 174 -7.27 0.36 -8.72
CA ARG A 174 -8.64 0.13 -9.23
C ARG A 174 -9.66 1.01 -8.52
N GLY A 175 -9.61 1.07 -7.19
CA GLY A 175 -10.51 1.90 -6.40
C GLY A 175 -10.31 3.39 -6.65
N VAL A 176 -9.05 3.83 -6.72
CA VAL A 176 -8.69 5.23 -7.04
C VAL A 176 -9.22 5.60 -8.43
N GLY A 177 -8.98 4.76 -9.44
CA GLY A 177 -9.46 5.00 -10.80
C GLY A 177 -10.99 5.06 -10.90
N ALA A 178 -11.70 4.17 -10.20
CA ALA A 178 -13.15 4.13 -10.19
C ALA A 178 -13.76 5.42 -9.58
N GLU A 179 -13.29 5.82 -8.40
CA GLU A 179 -13.82 7.02 -7.72
C GLU A 179 -13.50 8.31 -8.48
N LEU A 180 -12.30 8.41 -9.07
CA LEU A 180 -11.92 9.61 -9.82
C LEU A 180 -12.61 9.70 -11.19
N ALA A 181 -12.95 8.58 -11.81
CA ALA A 181 -13.76 8.59 -13.03
C ALA A 181 -15.13 9.22 -12.80
N ASP A 182 -15.70 9.07 -11.61
CA ASP A 182 -17.00 9.64 -11.21
C ASP A 182 -16.86 11.07 -10.69
N ARG A 183 -15.96 11.32 -9.73
CA ARG A 183 -15.86 12.58 -9.01
C ARG A 183 -14.94 13.64 -9.62
N ALA A 184 -14.02 13.22 -10.49
CA ALA A 184 -13.04 14.08 -11.17
C ALA A 184 -12.75 13.53 -12.57
N PRO A 185 -13.71 13.51 -13.49
CA PRO A 185 -13.59 12.83 -14.79
C PRO A 185 -12.46 13.38 -15.69
N GLY A 186 -11.94 14.59 -15.40
CA GLY A 186 -10.76 15.15 -16.07
C GLY A 186 -9.42 14.75 -15.45
N CYS A 187 -9.44 14.04 -14.33
CA CYS A 187 -8.21 13.64 -13.64
C CYS A 187 -7.52 12.49 -14.36
N ARG A 188 -6.21 12.64 -14.62
CA ARG A 188 -5.37 11.54 -15.10
C ARG A 188 -4.93 10.68 -13.92
N VAL A 189 -5.22 9.39 -13.95
CA VAL A 189 -4.72 8.44 -12.95
C VAL A 189 -3.53 7.68 -13.53
N VAL A 190 -2.36 7.86 -12.91
CA VAL A 190 -1.10 7.26 -13.36
C VAL A 190 -0.70 6.16 -12.40
N GLY A 191 -0.68 4.92 -12.89
CA GLY A 191 -0.21 3.75 -12.16
C GLY A 191 1.31 3.62 -12.24
N VAL A 192 1.97 3.44 -11.09
CA VAL A 192 3.42 3.21 -11.05
C VAL A 192 3.68 1.71 -10.88
N VAL A 193 4.43 1.15 -11.82
CA VAL A 193 4.82 -0.26 -11.84
C VAL A 193 6.33 -0.39 -11.72
N ARG A 194 6.80 -1.59 -11.34
CA ARG A 194 8.22 -1.87 -11.28
C ARG A 194 8.79 -1.91 -12.71
N GLY A 195 9.79 -1.08 -12.96
CA GLY A 195 10.59 -1.11 -14.17
C GLY A 195 11.44 -2.37 -14.28
N PRO A 196 12.06 -2.60 -15.44
CA PRO A 196 13.07 -3.65 -15.59
C PRO A 196 14.15 -3.47 -14.52
N ALA A 197 14.71 -4.57 -14.06
CA ALA A 197 15.85 -4.54 -13.17
C ALA A 197 17.00 -3.83 -13.90
N ASP A 198 17.54 -2.78 -13.31
CA ASP A 198 18.68 -2.03 -13.89
C ASP A 198 19.91 -2.94 -14.04
N ASP A 199 20.06 -3.93 -13.14
CA ASP A 199 20.97 -5.07 -13.22
C ASP A 199 20.48 -6.13 -12.21
N ALA A 200 20.55 -7.42 -12.54
CA ALA A 200 20.25 -8.51 -11.60
C ALA A 200 21.22 -8.51 -10.40
N ALA A 201 22.41 -7.92 -10.56
CA ALA A 201 23.40 -7.71 -9.51
C ALA A 201 23.19 -6.38 -8.74
N ASP A 202 22.25 -5.52 -9.13
CA ASP A 202 22.00 -4.28 -8.40
C ASP A 202 21.48 -4.62 -6.99
N PRO A 203 22.21 -4.23 -5.94
CA PRO A 203 21.76 -4.43 -4.57
C PRO A 203 20.38 -3.82 -4.28
N LEU A 204 19.90 -2.90 -5.11
CA LEU A 204 18.57 -2.32 -5.04
C LEU A 204 17.48 -3.18 -5.73
N ALA A 205 17.87 -4.25 -6.43
CA ALA A 205 16.89 -5.20 -6.97
C ALA A 205 15.97 -5.71 -5.85
N GLY A 206 14.68 -5.58 -6.00
CA GLY A 206 13.69 -5.94 -4.98
C GLY A 206 13.35 -4.86 -3.93
N VAL A 207 14.00 -3.71 -3.94
CA VAL A 207 13.66 -2.58 -3.04
C VAL A 207 12.21 -2.11 -3.22
N ILE A 208 11.69 -2.20 -4.45
CA ILE A 208 10.31 -1.80 -4.79
C ILE A 208 9.35 -3.01 -4.89
N GLN A 209 9.50 -4.00 -4.01
CA GLN A 209 8.66 -5.21 -4.00
C GLN A 209 7.15 -4.94 -3.90
N GLY A 210 6.74 -3.77 -3.40
CA GLY A 210 5.34 -3.36 -3.36
C GLY A 210 4.74 -2.98 -4.72
N LEU A 211 5.54 -2.92 -5.79
CA LEU A 211 5.09 -2.63 -7.15
C LEU A 211 5.12 -3.91 -7.99
N SER A 212 4.08 -4.12 -8.80
CA SER A 212 4.02 -5.21 -9.78
C SER A 212 4.79 -4.87 -11.06
N VAL A 213 4.98 -5.86 -11.91
CA VAL A 213 5.64 -5.65 -13.22
C VAL A 213 4.69 -4.99 -14.21
N ALA A 214 3.53 -5.53 -14.42
CA ALA A 214 2.41 -4.94 -15.17
C ALA A 214 1.18 -5.81 -14.89
N PRO A 215 0.11 -5.29 -14.30
CA PRO A 215 -1.12 -6.05 -14.16
C PRO A 215 -1.90 -6.05 -15.46
N ASP A 216 -2.65 -7.11 -15.67
CA ASP A 216 -3.73 -7.12 -16.66
C ASP A 216 -4.71 -5.98 -16.34
N ALA A 217 -5.28 -5.41 -17.37
CA ALA A 217 -6.15 -4.24 -17.40
C ALA A 217 -6.63 -3.66 -16.06
N LEU A 218 -6.16 -2.46 -15.74
CA LEU A 218 -6.70 -1.64 -14.66
C LEU A 218 -7.66 -0.60 -15.26
N PRO A 219 -8.97 -0.76 -15.10
CA PRO A 219 -9.93 0.20 -15.63
C PRO A 219 -9.69 1.58 -14.98
N ASN A 220 -9.89 2.64 -15.77
CA ASN A 220 -9.75 4.04 -15.38
C ASN A 220 -8.31 4.43 -14.93
N ILE A 221 -7.30 3.68 -15.31
CA ILE A 221 -5.90 4.08 -15.22
C ILE A 221 -5.49 4.60 -16.60
N SER A 222 -5.09 5.88 -16.67
CA SER A 222 -4.75 6.56 -17.92
C SER A 222 -3.47 6.04 -18.56
N GLU A 223 -2.50 5.68 -17.73
CA GLU A 223 -1.22 5.12 -18.15
C GLU A 223 -0.51 4.37 -17.02
N LEU A 224 0.40 3.47 -17.39
CA LEU A 224 1.31 2.82 -16.46
C LEU A 224 2.74 3.33 -16.70
N ARG A 225 3.40 3.82 -15.64
CA ARG A 225 4.77 4.32 -15.67
C ARG A 225 5.70 3.37 -14.92
N PRO A 226 6.71 2.80 -15.58
CA PRO A 226 7.72 2.02 -14.90
C PRO A 226 8.69 2.93 -14.12
N VAL A 227 9.14 2.46 -12.95
CA VAL A 227 10.17 3.13 -12.15
C VAL A 227 11.27 2.14 -11.76
N GLY A 228 12.53 2.54 -11.92
CA GLY A 228 13.69 1.76 -11.47
C GLY A 228 13.87 1.84 -9.95
N ALA A 229 14.46 0.79 -9.38
CA ALA A 229 14.67 0.68 -7.93
C ALA A 229 15.57 1.80 -7.39
N ARG A 230 16.61 2.18 -8.13
CA ARG A 230 17.54 3.25 -7.77
C ARG A 230 16.84 4.61 -7.69
N ALA A 231 16.03 4.98 -8.69
CA ALA A 231 15.29 6.23 -8.70
C ALA A 231 14.28 6.28 -7.53
N ALA A 232 13.55 5.19 -7.29
CA ALA A 232 12.62 5.07 -6.19
C ALA A 232 13.31 5.26 -4.82
N TRP A 233 14.46 4.62 -4.61
CA TRP A 233 15.24 4.74 -3.40
C TRP A 233 15.80 6.15 -3.18
N GLN A 234 16.36 6.77 -4.22
CA GLN A 234 16.90 8.14 -4.16
C GLN A 234 15.80 9.13 -3.76
N VAL A 235 14.63 9.08 -4.41
CA VAL A 235 13.54 10.00 -4.11
C VAL A 235 12.94 9.73 -2.73
N ALA A 236 12.87 8.49 -2.25
CA ALA A 236 12.48 8.21 -0.86
C ALA A 236 13.43 8.86 0.16
N ARG A 237 14.75 8.86 -0.11
CA ARG A 237 15.75 9.59 0.72
C ARG A 237 15.55 11.10 0.66
N GLU A 238 15.29 11.65 -0.52
CA GLU A 238 15.06 13.08 -0.67
C GLU A 238 13.76 13.53 0.02
N LEU A 239 12.69 12.72 -0.02
CA LEU A 239 11.47 12.95 0.76
C LEU A 239 11.79 13.12 2.25
N SER A 240 12.59 12.22 2.83
CA SER A 240 12.94 12.31 4.25
C SER A 240 13.84 13.51 4.56
N ARG A 241 14.81 13.84 3.69
CA ARG A 241 15.80 14.90 3.91
C ARG A 241 15.25 16.30 3.67
N ARG A 242 14.40 16.45 2.65
CA ARG A 242 13.94 17.75 2.20
C ARG A 242 12.53 18.09 2.67
N GLU A 243 11.66 17.10 2.81
CA GLU A 243 10.26 17.29 3.20
C GLU A 243 9.96 16.76 4.62
N GLY A 244 10.90 16.04 5.26
CA GLY A 244 10.69 15.43 6.58
C GLY A 244 9.76 14.22 6.56
N ILE A 245 9.45 13.66 5.40
CA ILE A 245 8.51 12.54 5.23
C ILE A 245 9.29 11.25 5.04
N LEU A 246 9.29 10.39 6.04
CA LEU A 246 9.93 9.08 5.97
C LEU A 246 8.96 8.05 5.36
N ALA A 247 8.97 7.93 4.04
CA ALA A 247 8.13 7.01 3.28
C ALA A 247 8.91 5.82 2.73
N GLY A 248 8.20 4.74 2.41
CA GLY A 248 8.80 3.54 1.82
C GLY A 248 9.30 3.77 0.38
N HIS A 249 10.11 2.83 -0.11
CA HIS A 249 10.73 2.98 -1.44
C HIS A 249 9.72 3.00 -2.59
N SER A 250 8.63 2.22 -2.50
CA SER A 250 7.54 2.29 -3.49
C SER A 250 6.90 3.68 -3.53
N SER A 251 6.78 4.34 -2.38
CA SER A 251 6.33 5.74 -2.29
C SER A 251 7.32 6.70 -2.96
N GLY A 252 8.64 6.46 -2.80
CA GLY A 252 9.66 7.19 -3.54
C GLY A 252 9.52 7.05 -5.04
N GLY A 253 9.19 5.85 -5.53
CA GLY A 253 8.88 5.60 -6.94
C GLY A 253 7.65 6.38 -7.44
N VAL A 254 6.60 6.43 -6.63
CA VAL A 254 5.39 7.21 -6.93
C VAL A 254 5.72 8.71 -7.04
N VAL A 255 6.50 9.24 -6.11
CA VAL A 255 6.91 10.66 -6.15
C VAL A 255 7.89 10.93 -7.31
N ALA A 256 8.78 9.99 -7.65
CA ALA A 256 9.66 10.13 -8.80
C ALA A 256 8.87 10.30 -10.12
N VAL A 257 7.82 9.49 -10.30
CA VAL A 257 6.92 9.60 -11.45
C VAL A 257 6.14 10.92 -11.41
N ALA A 258 5.64 11.33 -10.24
CA ALA A 258 4.95 12.61 -10.09
C ALA A 258 5.84 13.81 -10.47
N LEU A 259 7.11 13.80 -10.05
CA LEU A 259 8.08 14.82 -10.42
C LEU A 259 8.39 14.81 -11.92
N ALA A 260 8.48 13.64 -12.55
CA ALA A 260 8.66 13.52 -13.99
C ALA A 260 7.48 14.12 -14.76
N LEU A 261 6.25 13.83 -14.34
CA LEU A 261 5.03 14.39 -14.95
C LEU A 261 4.99 15.93 -14.85
N LEU A 262 5.43 16.50 -13.72
CA LEU A 262 5.55 17.94 -13.56
C LEU A 262 6.62 18.54 -14.49
N ALA A 263 7.74 17.86 -14.67
CA ALA A 263 8.79 18.26 -15.62
C ALA A 263 8.35 18.14 -17.08
N GLU A 264 7.44 17.21 -17.38
CA GLU A 264 6.78 17.05 -18.67
C GLU A 264 5.66 18.08 -18.93
N GLY A 265 5.41 19.00 -17.98
CA GLY A 265 4.42 20.07 -18.14
C GLY A 265 3.02 19.74 -17.59
N ALA A 266 2.90 18.80 -16.68
CA ALA A 266 1.61 18.60 -15.99
C ALA A 266 1.24 19.85 -15.19
N GLU A 267 0.07 20.43 -15.51
CA GLU A 267 -0.47 21.62 -14.86
C GLU A 267 -1.53 21.26 -13.82
N GLY A 268 -1.69 22.12 -12.78
CA GLY A 268 -2.66 21.92 -11.71
C GLY A 268 -2.17 21.02 -10.58
N PRO A 269 -3.06 20.65 -9.63
CA PRO A 269 -2.70 19.84 -8.48
C PRO A 269 -2.38 18.38 -8.87
N VAL A 270 -1.20 17.91 -8.49
CA VAL A 270 -0.75 16.51 -8.61
C VAL A 270 -0.74 15.89 -7.22
N ALA A 271 -1.40 14.76 -7.02
CA ALA A 271 -1.41 14.03 -5.76
C ALA A 271 -0.67 12.69 -5.90
N ALA A 272 0.30 12.45 -5.02
CA ALA A 272 1.10 11.23 -4.94
C ALA A 272 0.69 10.41 -3.70
N ILE A 273 0.29 9.15 -3.86
CA ILE A 273 -0.13 8.28 -2.75
C ILE A 273 1.08 7.57 -2.17
N LEU A 274 1.46 7.92 -0.93
CA LEU A 274 2.57 7.32 -0.20
C LEU A 274 2.11 6.09 0.59
N ALA A 275 2.44 4.90 0.09
CA ALA A 275 1.83 3.65 0.51
C ALA A 275 2.13 3.23 1.96
N ASP A 276 3.37 3.39 2.44
CA ASP A 276 3.82 2.93 3.74
C ASP A 276 5.00 3.74 4.31
N SER A 277 5.39 3.45 5.56
CA SER A 277 6.51 4.09 6.25
C SER A 277 7.86 3.51 5.83
N GLY A 278 8.87 4.37 5.72
CA GLY A 278 10.26 4.00 5.46
C GLY A 278 10.91 3.18 6.57
N GLU A 279 10.42 3.26 7.81
CA GLU A 279 10.93 2.46 8.94
C GLU A 279 10.86 0.95 8.69
N ARG A 280 9.90 0.51 7.88
CA ARG A 280 9.73 -0.90 7.50
C ARG A 280 10.86 -1.42 6.63
N HIS A 281 11.61 -0.53 6.02
CA HIS A 281 12.63 -0.82 5.03
C HIS A 281 14.06 -0.58 5.54
N PHE A 282 14.28 -0.26 6.81
CA PHE A 282 15.63 0.00 7.35
C PHE A 282 16.59 -1.20 7.21
N ALA A 283 16.12 -2.42 7.34
CA ALA A 283 16.95 -3.60 7.11
C ALA A 283 17.45 -3.70 5.66
N VAL A 284 16.69 -3.17 4.70
CA VAL A 284 17.10 -3.01 3.31
C VAL A 284 18.11 -1.88 3.20
N ASN A 285 17.85 -0.73 3.87
CA ASN A 285 18.75 0.41 3.86
C ASN A 285 20.15 0.10 4.45
N GLU A 286 20.25 -0.82 5.41
CA GLU A 286 21.55 -1.24 5.96
C GLU A 286 22.44 -1.94 4.93
N ARG A 287 21.86 -2.64 3.95
CA ARG A 287 22.60 -3.23 2.83
C ARG A 287 23.17 -2.18 1.87
N PHE A 288 22.67 -0.94 1.94
CA PHE A 288 23.00 0.14 1.00
C PHE A 288 23.77 1.31 1.64
N ARG A 289 24.36 1.11 2.81
CA ARG A 289 25.23 2.13 3.44
C ARG A 289 26.41 2.54 2.55
N SER A 290 26.79 1.68 1.61
CA SER A 290 27.89 1.88 0.67
C SER A 290 27.46 2.40 -0.72
N VAL A 291 26.16 2.60 -0.97
CA VAL A 291 25.69 3.19 -2.23
C VAL A 291 25.73 4.70 -2.08
N PRO A 292 26.55 5.43 -2.86
CA PRO A 292 26.72 6.88 -2.77
C PRO A 292 25.45 7.68 -3.12
#